data_b4355b39e8a87b7c3e87e40bedb62982
#
_entry.id   b4355b39e8a87b7c3e87e40bedb62982
#
_cell.length_a   1.000
_cell.length_b   1.000
_cell.length_c   1.000
_cell.angle_alpha   90.00
_cell.angle_beta   90.00
_cell.angle_gamma   90.00
#
_symmetry.space_group_name_H-M   'P 1'
#
loop_
_entity.id
_entity.type
_entity.pdbx_description
1 polymer ?
#
loop_
_entity_poly.entity_id
_entity_poly.type
_entity_poly.pdbx_seq_one_letter_code
_entity_poly.pdbx_strand_id
1 'polypeptide(L)'
;GLGLTLRIDPGLLANHDLAKSLLAVLLLMPYCLFRFAASFRRPTLGVRTLALLVTAGAIAFTFVLRDLPVHGAAVPPYFLAYRICLLVAFGFLFGYVTIRLLVAGRGEPPVAAWRTRLLAMAVIGLGVPVVVSTLRLRGPAVDLAAQAVTVAMGLLFLLALVFPSFLRLFLGRREDVAFRQAVGELVSAGDSADVAEHLLPHVCALVGASEAALLASDGTVVARYPLWLEGGRPDLWETDPGAHAGRDHITVRTPSGASNALAVKISPFMRYFGTEELGKLDQLADMVGLAIERCEMAEQLAFQALHDGLTGLANRALFMERLEEALSHVGRRRASLAVLFIDLDRFKLVNDRADHTAGDQLLNEMANRLMAMTRGVDVVARFGGDEFVAFAEVEHEEDARDMAERIRKGLAAPLSIGGVHLVVTASIGVVVTSDPASTPAGLLRDADNAMYEAKRSGRDQVVLYSRTARDAANRRWGLAGVSPSRLSAG
;
A
#
# COMPACT_ATOMS: atom_id res chain seq x y z
N GLY A 1 -58.66 -6.44 2.89
CA GLY A 1 -57.25 -6.63 3.21
C GLY A 1 -56.56 -5.39 3.78
N LEU A 2 -56.89 -4.18 3.36
CA LEU A 2 -56.29 -2.93 3.89
C LEU A 2 -56.88 -2.48 5.23
N GLY A 3 -58.09 -2.98 5.62
CA GLY A 3 -58.72 -2.66 6.91
C GLY A 3 -58.11 -3.36 8.12
N LEU A 4 -57.07 -4.21 7.95
CA LEU A 4 -56.58 -5.08 8.99
C LEU A 4 -55.23 -4.63 9.62
N THR A 5 -54.49 -3.78 8.96
CA THR A 5 -53.17 -3.32 9.44
C THR A 5 -53.22 -2.01 10.21
N LEU A 6 -54.33 -1.24 10.01
CA LEU A 6 -54.66 -0.09 10.84
C LEU A 6 -56.09 -0.32 11.32
N ARG A 7 -56.35 -0.29 12.63
CA ARG A 7 -57.69 -0.02 13.16
C ARG A 7 -58.08 1.41 12.77
N ILE A 8 -58.23 1.63 11.46
CA ILE A 8 -58.80 2.84 10.93
C ILE A 8 -60.29 2.74 11.22
N ASP A 9 -60.83 3.75 11.84
CA ASP A 9 -62.25 3.91 12.12
C ASP A 9 -63.06 3.47 10.88
N PRO A 10 -64.00 2.52 11.02
CA PRO A 10 -64.85 2.10 9.89
C PRO A 10 -65.54 3.26 9.18
N GLY A 11 -65.79 4.40 9.86
CA GLY A 11 -66.31 5.63 9.30
C GLY A 11 -65.33 6.31 8.32
N LEU A 12 -64.02 6.19 8.52
CA LEU A 12 -63.02 6.75 7.62
C LEU A 12 -62.90 5.97 6.28
N LEU A 13 -63.16 4.67 6.31
CA LEU A 13 -63.19 3.80 5.10
C LEU A 13 -64.49 3.90 4.30
N ALA A 14 -65.56 4.49 4.87
CA ALA A 14 -66.79 4.79 4.17
C ALA A 14 -66.64 5.94 3.15
N ASN A 15 -65.57 6.76 3.30
CA ASN A 15 -65.23 7.75 2.29
C ASN A 15 -64.34 7.13 1.21
N HIS A 16 -64.90 6.77 0.05
CA HIS A 16 -64.23 6.10 -1.06
C HIS A 16 -63.01 6.89 -1.57
N ASP A 17 -63.04 8.21 -1.55
CA ASP A 17 -61.97 9.04 -2.06
C ASP A 17 -60.78 9.06 -1.09
N LEU A 18 -61.05 9.06 0.22
CA LEU A 18 -60.01 8.94 1.23
C LEU A 18 -59.37 7.55 1.18
N ALA A 19 -60.17 6.50 1.03
CA ALA A 19 -59.67 5.12 0.91
C ALA A 19 -58.78 4.93 -0.35
N LYS A 20 -59.15 5.51 -1.50
CA LYS A 20 -58.36 5.52 -2.73
C LYS A 20 -57.04 6.29 -2.54
N SER A 21 -57.10 7.44 -1.89
CA SER A 21 -55.93 8.27 -1.61
C SER A 21 -54.91 7.55 -0.68
N LEU A 22 -55.39 6.91 0.37
CA LEU A 22 -54.55 6.08 1.25
C LEU A 22 -53.90 4.90 0.51
N LEU A 23 -54.68 4.26 -0.38
CA LEU A 23 -54.19 3.16 -1.22
C LEU A 23 -53.15 3.65 -2.21
N ALA A 24 -53.32 4.82 -2.82
CA ALA A 24 -52.34 5.42 -3.71
C ALA A 24 -51.02 5.72 -3.01
N VAL A 25 -51.08 6.23 -1.77
CA VAL A 25 -49.86 6.44 -0.94
C VAL A 25 -49.15 5.10 -0.66
N LEU A 26 -49.91 4.05 -0.34
CA LEU A 26 -49.35 2.73 -0.12
C LEU A 26 -48.69 2.15 -1.39
N LEU A 27 -49.26 2.43 -2.57
CA LEU A 27 -48.71 2.01 -3.86
C LEU A 27 -47.41 2.72 -4.25
N LEU A 28 -47.08 3.85 -3.62
CA LEU A 28 -45.78 4.51 -3.76
C LEU A 28 -44.63 3.79 -3.01
N MET A 29 -44.95 3.02 -1.99
CA MET A 29 -43.90 2.34 -1.16
C MET A 29 -42.97 1.46 -1.98
N PRO A 30 -43.41 0.54 -2.87
CA PRO A 30 -42.49 -0.26 -3.69
C PRO A 30 -41.61 0.58 -4.60
N TYR A 31 -42.13 1.68 -5.11
CA TYR A 31 -41.35 2.63 -5.91
C TYR A 31 -40.33 3.39 -5.07
N CYS A 32 -40.63 3.76 -3.84
CA CYS A 32 -39.68 4.35 -2.92
C CYS A 32 -38.54 3.36 -2.60
N LEU A 33 -38.85 2.08 -2.38
CA LEU A 33 -37.88 1.02 -2.21
C LEU A 33 -37.02 0.81 -3.48
N PHE A 34 -37.64 0.89 -4.67
CA PHE A 34 -36.92 0.87 -5.94
C PHE A 34 -35.92 2.06 -6.05
N ARG A 35 -36.39 3.27 -5.72
CA ARG A 35 -35.50 4.47 -5.70
C ARG A 35 -34.39 4.34 -4.69
N PHE A 36 -34.64 3.77 -3.52
CA PHE A 36 -33.63 3.45 -2.51
C PHE A 36 -32.59 2.46 -3.07
N ALA A 37 -33.03 1.33 -3.65
CA ALA A 37 -32.12 0.36 -4.25
C ALA A 37 -31.33 0.96 -5.44
N ALA A 38 -31.95 1.88 -6.20
CA ALA A 38 -31.31 2.60 -7.30
C ALA A 38 -30.20 3.58 -6.84
N SER A 39 -30.18 3.98 -5.56
CA SER A 39 -29.10 4.80 -5.00
C SER A 39 -27.78 4.06 -4.86
N PHE A 40 -27.81 2.75 -4.75
CA PHE A 40 -26.61 1.92 -4.64
C PHE A 40 -25.98 1.62 -6.01
N ARG A 41 -26.80 1.35 -7.00
CA ARG A 41 -26.33 1.12 -8.37
C ARG A 41 -27.40 1.61 -9.36
N ARG A 42 -27.06 2.58 -10.19
CA ARG A 42 -27.99 3.21 -11.12
C ARG A 42 -28.59 2.17 -12.08
N PRO A 43 -29.93 2.00 -12.14
CA PRO A 43 -30.59 1.16 -13.13
C PRO A 43 -30.52 1.79 -14.52
N THR A 44 -30.67 0.98 -15.58
CA THR A 44 -30.79 1.49 -16.95
C THR A 44 -32.02 2.39 -17.08
N LEU A 45 -31.98 3.30 -18.05
CA LEU A 45 -33.09 4.26 -18.29
C LEU A 45 -34.41 3.51 -18.53
N GLY A 46 -34.36 2.39 -19.29
CA GLY A 46 -35.56 1.58 -19.58
C GLY A 46 -36.20 0.98 -18.32
N VAL A 47 -35.40 0.50 -17.38
CA VAL A 47 -35.91 -0.04 -16.10
C VAL A 47 -36.51 1.08 -15.23
N ARG A 48 -35.91 2.27 -15.24
CA ARG A 48 -36.43 3.44 -14.48
C ARG A 48 -37.77 3.90 -15.01
N THR A 49 -37.89 4.00 -16.34
CA THR A 49 -39.15 4.39 -16.99
C THR A 49 -40.23 3.33 -16.78
N LEU A 50 -39.87 2.02 -16.87
CA LEU A 50 -40.83 0.94 -16.62
C LEU A 50 -41.33 0.96 -15.16
N ALA A 51 -40.44 1.11 -14.18
CA ALA A 51 -40.83 1.19 -12.77
C ALA A 51 -41.79 2.37 -12.49
N LEU A 52 -41.53 3.53 -13.12
CA LEU A 52 -42.40 4.71 -13.02
C LEU A 52 -43.77 4.44 -13.66
N LEU A 53 -43.79 3.90 -14.89
CA LEU A 53 -45.03 3.62 -15.63
C LEU A 53 -45.90 2.57 -14.92
N VAL A 54 -45.29 1.51 -14.40
CA VAL A 54 -46.00 0.47 -13.64
C VAL A 54 -46.62 1.06 -12.37
N THR A 55 -45.91 1.90 -11.66
CA THR A 55 -46.41 2.54 -10.43
C THR A 55 -47.50 3.56 -10.75
N ALA A 56 -47.29 4.43 -11.73
CA ALA A 56 -48.29 5.42 -12.16
C ALA A 56 -49.55 4.75 -12.69
N GLY A 57 -49.38 3.66 -13.47
CA GLY A 57 -50.50 2.87 -13.97
C GLY A 57 -51.32 2.21 -12.88
N ALA A 58 -50.66 1.63 -11.86
CA ALA A 58 -51.36 1.04 -10.71
C ALA A 58 -52.16 2.11 -9.90
N ILE A 59 -51.56 3.28 -9.70
CA ILE A 59 -52.24 4.41 -9.03
C ILE A 59 -53.41 4.91 -9.87
N ALA A 60 -53.21 5.18 -11.17
CA ALA A 60 -54.26 5.62 -12.05
C ALA A 60 -55.43 4.62 -12.09
N PHE A 61 -55.13 3.32 -12.17
CA PHE A 61 -56.17 2.28 -12.15
C PHE A 61 -56.97 2.29 -10.84
N THR A 62 -56.34 2.63 -9.69
CA THR A 62 -57.05 2.77 -8.42
C THR A 62 -58.12 3.87 -8.47
N PHE A 63 -57.87 4.97 -9.13
CA PHE A 63 -58.84 6.09 -9.27
C PHE A 63 -59.89 5.84 -10.32
N VAL A 64 -59.62 5.03 -11.35
CA VAL A 64 -60.57 4.64 -12.38
C VAL A 64 -61.62 3.65 -11.83
N LEU A 65 -61.26 2.88 -10.78
CA LEU A 65 -62.22 1.99 -10.12
C LEU A 65 -63.41 2.80 -9.54
N ARG A 66 -64.62 2.43 -9.93
CA ARG A 66 -65.85 3.13 -9.49
C ARG A 66 -66.04 2.99 -7.98
N ASP A 67 -65.91 1.74 -7.47
CA ASP A 67 -66.03 1.45 -6.04
C ASP A 67 -64.98 0.45 -5.59
N LEU A 68 -64.41 0.67 -4.40
CA LEU A 68 -63.61 -0.32 -3.73
C LEU A 68 -64.51 -1.35 -3.02
N PRO A 69 -64.35 -2.65 -3.21
CA PRO A 69 -65.23 -3.65 -2.61
C PRO A 69 -65.13 -3.59 -1.07
N VAL A 70 -66.28 -3.32 -0.46
CA VAL A 70 -66.44 -3.33 1.00
C VAL A 70 -66.45 -4.77 1.50
N HIS A 71 -66.06 -4.97 2.77
CA HIS A 71 -65.98 -6.28 3.39
C HIS A 71 -67.33 -7.02 3.33
N GLY A 72 -67.36 -8.19 2.71
CA GLY A 72 -68.57 -9.02 2.56
C GLY A 72 -69.33 -8.90 1.24
N ALA A 73 -69.08 -7.87 0.41
CA ALA A 73 -69.74 -7.73 -0.88
C ALA A 73 -69.15 -8.65 -1.98
N ALA A 74 -69.97 -9.00 -2.97
CA ALA A 74 -69.54 -9.71 -4.18
C ALA A 74 -68.49 -8.86 -4.93
N VAL A 75 -67.37 -9.48 -5.28
CA VAL A 75 -66.27 -8.76 -5.94
C VAL A 75 -66.54 -8.67 -7.42
N PRO A 76 -66.60 -7.47 -7.97
CA PRO A 76 -66.84 -7.30 -9.42
C PRO A 76 -65.74 -7.91 -10.26
N PRO A 77 -66.03 -8.40 -11.47
CA PRO A 77 -65.02 -9.04 -12.35
C PRO A 77 -63.83 -8.13 -12.69
N TYR A 78 -64.07 -6.84 -12.87
CA TYR A 78 -63.02 -5.84 -13.15
C TYR A 78 -62.02 -5.69 -12.01
N PHE A 79 -62.42 -6.03 -10.78
CA PHE A 79 -61.52 -5.97 -9.63
C PHE A 79 -60.49 -7.11 -9.64
N LEU A 80 -60.76 -8.23 -10.33
CA LEU A 80 -59.81 -9.30 -10.56
C LEU A 80 -58.62 -8.78 -11.40
N ALA A 81 -58.91 -8.04 -12.48
CA ALA A 81 -57.88 -7.46 -13.33
C ALA A 81 -56.98 -6.48 -12.56
N TYR A 82 -57.60 -5.64 -11.72
CA TYR A 82 -56.85 -4.75 -10.82
C TYR A 82 -55.92 -5.49 -9.88
N ARG A 83 -56.38 -6.57 -9.27
CA ARG A 83 -55.55 -7.41 -8.36
C ARG A 83 -54.39 -8.06 -9.08
N ILE A 84 -54.60 -8.55 -10.30
CA ILE A 84 -53.52 -9.12 -11.12
C ILE A 84 -52.52 -8.01 -11.47
N CYS A 85 -52.96 -6.84 -11.84
CA CYS A 85 -52.11 -5.69 -12.10
C CYS A 85 -51.25 -5.34 -10.88
N LEU A 86 -51.83 -5.29 -9.68
CA LEU A 86 -51.09 -5.06 -8.45
C LEU A 86 -50.07 -6.16 -8.17
N LEU A 87 -50.46 -7.42 -8.34
CA LEU A 87 -49.54 -8.54 -8.11
C LEU A 87 -48.31 -8.47 -9.03
N VAL A 88 -48.54 -8.15 -10.32
CA VAL A 88 -47.47 -7.99 -11.31
C VAL A 88 -46.59 -6.79 -10.97
N ALA A 89 -47.19 -5.66 -10.62
CA ALA A 89 -46.49 -4.43 -10.25
C ALA A 89 -45.59 -4.63 -9.01
N PHE A 90 -46.15 -5.19 -7.94
CA PHE A 90 -45.43 -5.48 -6.70
C PHE A 90 -44.38 -6.55 -6.91
N GLY A 91 -44.73 -7.64 -7.63
CA GLY A 91 -43.78 -8.73 -7.96
C GLY A 91 -42.57 -8.22 -8.72
N PHE A 92 -42.79 -7.38 -9.73
CA PHE A 92 -41.73 -6.75 -10.50
C PHE A 92 -40.87 -5.85 -9.63
N LEU A 93 -41.44 -4.91 -8.89
CA LEU A 93 -40.69 -3.93 -8.09
C LEU A 93 -39.94 -4.60 -6.92
N PHE A 94 -40.61 -5.45 -6.14
CA PHE A 94 -39.97 -6.16 -5.03
C PHE A 94 -38.93 -7.16 -5.51
N GLY A 95 -39.20 -7.91 -6.57
CA GLY A 95 -38.25 -8.86 -7.18
C GLY A 95 -37.01 -8.13 -7.68
N TYR A 96 -37.19 -7.04 -8.40
CA TYR A 96 -36.07 -6.22 -8.87
C TYR A 96 -35.22 -5.68 -7.71
N VAL A 97 -35.86 -5.07 -6.68
CA VAL A 97 -35.15 -4.53 -5.50
C VAL A 97 -34.37 -5.64 -4.79
N THR A 98 -35.00 -6.78 -4.58
CA THR A 98 -34.37 -7.94 -3.92
C THR A 98 -33.13 -8.41 -4.67
N ILE A 99 -33.25 -8.64 -5.98
CA ILE A 99 -32.13 -9.09 -6.81
C ILE A 99 -31.00 -8.05 -6.77
N ARG A 100 -31.34 -6.76 -6.85
CA ARG A 100 -30.35 -5.70 -6.81
C ARG A 100 -29.61 -5.62 -5.47
N LEU A 101 -30.32 -5.78 -4.35
CA LEU A 101 -29.71 -5.80 -3.02
C LEU A 101 -28.79 -7.02 -2.85
N LEU A 102 -29.20 -8.20 -3.32
CA LEU A 102 -28.38 -9.41 -3.24
C LEU A 102 -27.12 -9.32 -4.12
N VAL A 103 -27.26 -8.78 -5.33
CA VAL A 103 -26.11 -8.57 -6.24
C VAL A 103 -25.17 -7.50 -5.69
N ALA A 104 -25.72 -6.42 -5.11
CA ALA A 104 -24.94 -5.34 -4.54
C ALA A 104 -24.14 -5.77 -3.31
N GLY A 105 -24.59 -6.80 -2.57
CA GLY A 105 -23.86 -7.36 -1.43
C GLY A 105 -22.78 -8.37 -1.80
N ARG A 106 -22.60 -8.71 -3.08
CA ARG A 106 -21.53 -9.62 -3.52
C ARG A 106 -20.19 -8.87 -3.58
N GLY A 107 -19.19 -9.42 -2.92
CA GLY A 107 -17.86 -8.81 -2.86
C GLY A 107 -17.72 -7.70 -1.81
N GLU A 108 -18.79 -7.35 -1.09
CA GLU A 108 -18.75 -6.39 0.00
C GLU A 108 -18.26 -7.02 1.32
N PRO A 109 -17.72 -6.21 2.25
CA PRO A 109 -17.34 -6.68 3.59
C PRO A 109 -18.50 -7.40 4.30
N PRO A 110 -18.19 -8.33 5.24
CA PRO A 110 -19.20 -9.19 5.87
C PRO A 110 -20.41 -8.43 6.44
N VAL A 111 -20.18 -7.29 7.10
CA VAL A 111 -21.25 -6.47 7.70
C VAL A 111 -22.16 -5.88 6.63
N ALA A 112 -21.58 -5.33 5.55
CA ALA A 112 -22.33 -4.78 4.42
C ALA A 112 -23.11 -5.87 3.68
N ALA A 113 -22.48 -7.04 3.44
CA ALA A 113 -23.12 -8.18 2.81
C ALA A 113 -24.31 -8.73 3.63
N TRP A 114 -24.17 -8.82 4.95
CA TRP A 114 -25.27 -9.21 5.84
C TRP A 114 -26.40 -8.19 5.83
N ARG A 115 -26.07 -6.90 5.87
CA ARG A 115 -27.05 -5.80 5.82
C ARG A 115 -27.89 -5.86 4.54
N THR A 116 -27.25 -6.04 3.38
CA THR A 116 -27.97 -6.15 2.10
C THR A 116 -28.85 -7.40 2.05
N ARG A 117 -28.41 -8.52 2.61
CA ARG A 117 -29.23 -9.76 2.73
C ARG A 117 -30.44 -9.55 3.64
N LEU A 118 -30.27 -8.90 4.80
CA LEU A 118 -31.38 -8.58 5.70
C LEU A 118 -32.40 -7.65 5.05
N LEU A 119 -31.93 -6.62 4.34
CA LEU A 119 -32.80 -5.75 3.56
C LEU A 119 -33.55 -6.50 2.47
N ALA A 120 -32.87 -7.39 1.75
CA ALA A 120 -33.50 -8.21 0.71
C ALA A 120 -34.57 -9.14 1.29
N MET A 121 -34.31 -9.80 2.41
CA MET A 121 -35.30 -10.62 3.12
C MET A 121 -36.49 -9.80 3.60
N ALA A 122 -36.25 -8.62 4.16
CA ALA A 122 -37.31 -7.73 4.60
C ALA A 122 -38.21 -7.29 3.41
N VAL A 123 -37.62 -6.95 2.26
CA VAL A 123 -38.36 -6.57 1.05
C VAL A 123 -39.21 -7.73 0.52
N ILE A 124 -38.68 -8.94 0.45
CA ILE A 124 -39.45 -10.14 0.06
C ILE A 124 -40.62 -10.34 1.03
N GLY A 125 -40.33 -10.31 2.32
CA GLY A 125 -41.34 -10.53 3.36
C GLY A 125 -42.48 -9.49 3.34
N LEU A 126 -42.20 -8.23 3.00
CA LEU A 126 -43.22 -7.19 2.81
C LEU A 126 -44.13 -7.49 1.60
N GLY A 127 -43.71 -8.30 0.64
CA GLY A 127 -44.57 -8.77 -0.46
C GLY A 127 -45.57 -9.85 -0.05
N VAL A 128 -45.29 -10.62 1.01
CA VAL A 128 -46.14 -11.75 1.44
C VAL A 128 -47.59 -11.34 1.73
N PRO A 129 -47.90 -10.27 2.49
CA PRO A 129 -49.25 -9.84 2.74
C PRO A 129 -50.01 -9.46 1.47
N VAL A 130 -49.30 -8.89 0.47
CA VAL A 130 -49.90 -8.55 -0.83
C VAL A 130 -50.33 -9.81 -1.57
N VAL A 131 -49.49 -10.84 -1.59
CA VAL A 131 -49.80 -12.14 -2.21
C VAL A 131 -50.95 -12.83 -1.47
N VAL A 132 -50.91 -12.90 -0.14
CA VAL A 132 -51.98 -13.50 0.69
C VAL A 132 -53.31 -12.82 0.45
N SER A 133 -53.33 -11.48 0.46
CA SER A 133 -54.54 -10.70 0.18
C SER A 133 -55.06 -10.92 -1.24
N THR A 134 -54.17 -11.06 -2.22
CA THR A 134 -54.53 -11.25 -3.65
C THR A 134 -55.10 -12.65 -3.90
N LEU A 135 -54.55 -13.66 -3.26
CA LEU A 135 -55.00 -15.09 -3.41
C LEU A 135 -56.27 -15.38 -2.61
N ARG A 136 -56.80 -14.42 -1.86
CA ARG A 136 -57.99 -14.62 -0.99
C ARG A 136 -57.83 -15.75 0.05
N LEU A 137 -56.63 -16.01 0.48
CA LEU A 137 -56.39 -16.89 1.64
C LEU A 137 -57.04 -16.24 2.86
N ARG A 138 -58.13 -16.79 3.40
CA ARG A 138 -58.90 -16.20 4.48
C ARG A 138 -58.91 -17.13 5.68
N GLY A 139 -58.88 -16.53 6.85
CA GLY A 139 -59.01 -17.18 8.13
C GLY A 139 -58.29 -16.35 9.21
N PRO A 140 -58.79 -16.34 10.44
CA PRO A 140 -58.18 -15.54 11.51
C PRO A 140 -56.72 -15.87 11.75
N ALA A 141 -56.32 -17.11 11.56
CA ALA A 141 -54.93 -17.53 11.65
C ALA A 141 -54.07 -16.99 10.49
N VAL A 142 -54.59 -16.98 9.25
CA VAL A 142 -53.86 -16.44 8.08
C VAL A 142 -53.69 -14.93 8.18
N ASP A 143 -54.70 -14.25 8.62
CA ASP A 143 -54.69 -12.79 8.81
C ASP A 143 -53.70 -12.40 9.92
N LEU A 144 -53.71 -13.11 11.04
CA LEU A 144 -52.79 -12.89 12.13
C LEU A 144 -51.31 -13.18 11.70
N ALA A 145 -51.10 -14.28 10.97
CA ALA A 145 -49.78 -14.61 10.44
C ALA A 145 -49.26 -13.57 9.46
N ALA A 146 -50.12 -13.06 8.54
CA ALA A 146 -49.75 -12.00 7.60
C ALA A 146 -49.36 -10.70 8.31
N GLN A 147 -50.11 -10.34 9.37
CA GLN A 147 -49.80 -9.16 10.20
C GLN A 147 -48.47 -9.34 10.93
N ALA A 148 -48.27 -10.50 11.57
CA ALA A 148 -47.02 -10.80 12.28
C ALA A 148 -45.79 -10.74 11.33
N VAL A 149 -45.90 -11.30 10.11
CA VAL A 149 -44.89 -11.21 9.08
C VAL A 149 -44.62 -9.77 8.68
N THR A 150 -45.66 -8.97 8.49
CA THR A 150 -45.52 -7.54 8.12
C THR A 150 -44.76 -6.76 9.17
N VAL A 151 -45.14 -6.93 10.44
CA VAL A 151 -44.47 -6.27 11.58
C VAL A 151 -43.03 -6.75 11.70
N ALA A 152 -42.79 -8.05 11.65
CA ALA A 152 -41.47 -8.63 11.75
C ALA A 152 -40.54 -8.13 10.62
N MET A 153 -41.05 -8.07 9.37
CA MET A 153 -40.27 -7.60 8.24
C MET A 153 -40.04 -6.08 8.27
N GLY A 154 -41.00 -5.32 8.77
CA GLY A 154 -40.83 -3.87 9.04
C GLY A 154 -39.75 -3.60 10.08
N LEU A 155 -39.76 -4.37 11.19
CA LEU A 155 -38.73 -4.30 12.22
C LEU A 155 -37.36 -4.74 11.68
N LEU A 156 -37.31 -5.80 10.88
CA LEU A 156 -36.08 -6.28 10.26
C LEU A 156 -35.49 -5.21 9.30
N PHE A 157 -36.37 -4.57 8.52
CA PHE A 157 -35.96 -3.47 7.63
C PHE A 157 -35.41 -2.29 8.43
N LEU A 158 -36.11 -1.90 9.50
CA LEU A 158 -35.67 -0.82 10.39
C LEU A 158 -34.33 -1.16 11.07
N LEU A 159 -34.19 -2.39 11.56
CA LEU A 159 -32.96 -2.89 12.18
C LEU A 159 -31.78 -2.81 11.18
N ALA A 160 -31.99 -3.27 9.97
CA ALA A 160 -30.96 -3.24 8.93
C ALA A 160 -30.61 -1.81 8.47
N LEU A 161 -31.54 -0.87 8.58
CA LEU A 161 -31.35 0.52 8.14
C LEU A 161 -30.74 1.40 9.23
N VAL A 162 -31.26 1.32 10.47
CA VAL A 162 -31.01 2.28 11.56
C VAL A 162 -29.92 1.81 12.54
N PHE A 163 -29.76 0.51 12.72
CA PHE A 163 -28.84 -0.04 13.72
C PHE A 163 -27.69 -0.86 13.14
N PRO A 164 -26.83 -0.28 12.27
CA PRO A 164 -25.62 -0.98 11.81
C PRO A 164 -24.67 -1.28 12.98
N SER A 165 -24.63 -0.44 14.01
CA SER A 165 -23.85 -0.64 15.25
C SER A 165 -24.28 -1.88 16.02
N PHE A 166 -25.56 -2.23 16.06
CA PHE A 166 -26.05 -3.43 16.73
C PHE A 166 -25.58 -4.72 16.02
N LEU A 167 -25.61 -4.73 14.68
CA LEU A 167 -25.06 -5.83 13.88
C LEU A 167 -23.56 -6.03 14.13
N ARG A 168 -22.81 -4.96 14.38
CA ARG A 168 -21.39 -5.02 14.71
C ARG A 168 -21.12 -5.66 16.07
N LEU A 169 -21.97 -5.44 17.07
CA LEU A 169 -21.82 -6.06 18.39
C LEU A 169 -21.79 -7.60 18.29
N PHE A 170 -22.51 -8.18 17.33
CA PHE A 170 -22.52 -9.62 17.06
C PHE A 170 -21.44 -10.09 16.09
N LEU A 171 -21.02 -9.25 15.12
CA LEU A 171 -20.07 -9.59 14.08
C LEU A 171 -18.65 -9.07 14.39
N GLY A 172 -18.53 -8.07 15.27
CA GLY A 172 -17.30 -7.29 15.51
C GLY A 172 -16.18 -8.02 16.26
N ARG A 173 -16.45 -9.19 16.88
CA ARG A 173 -15.38 -9.98 17.53
C ARG A 173 -14.30 -10.43 16.56
N ARG A 174 -14.59 -10.51 15.27
CA ARG A 174 -13.59 -10.83 14.23
C ARG A 174 -12.73 -9.61 13.87
N GLU A 175 -13.28 -8.41 14.00
CA GLU A 175 -12.60 -7.15 13.69
C GLU A 175 -11.50 -6.84 14.70
N ASP A 176 -11.76 -7.05 16.00
CA ASP A 176 -10.76 -6.84 17.07
C ASP A 176 -9.59 -7.86 17.01
N VAL A 177 -9.85 -9.07 16.50
CA VAL A 177 -8.81 -10.08 16.29
C VAL A 177 -7.97 -9.68 15.08
N ALA A 178 -8.59 -9.27 13.97
CA ALA A 178 -7.91 -8.81 12.77
C ALA A 178 -7.05 -7.57 13.06
N PHE A 179 -7.56 -6.63 13.86
CA PHE A 179 -6.79 -5.46 14.29
C PHE A 179 -5.52 -5.83 15.06
N ARG A 180 -5.63 -6.74 16.04
CA ARG A 180 -4.47 -7.20 16.83
C ARG A 180 -3.47 -7.98 15.97
N GLN A 181 -3.92 -8.73 14.98
CA GLN A 181 -3.04 -9.41 14.03
C GLN A 181 -2.31 -8.40 13.14
N ALA A 182 -3.03 -7.43 12.57
CA ALA A 182 -2.44 -6.36 11.77
C ALA A 182 -1.37 -5.58 12.54
N VAL A 183 -1.64 -5.26 13.81
CA VAL A 183 -0.66 -4.59 14.69
C VAL A 183 0.57 -5.48 14.93
N GLY A 184 0.37 -6.78 15.12
CA GLY A 184 1.47 -7.74 15.29
C GLY A 184 2.34 -7.86 14.04
N GLU A 185 1.75 -7.90 12.87
CA GLU A 185 2.44 -7.98 11.58
C GLU A 185 3.20 -6.69 11.25
N LEU A 186 2.63 -5.52 11.59
CA LEU A 186 3.31 -4.22 11.49
C LEU A 186 4.63 -4.16 12.29
N VAL A 187 4.68 -4.83 13.44
CA VAL A 187 5.89 -4.86 14.28
C VAL A 187 6.99 -5.71 13.62
N SER A 188 6.63 -6.70 12.81
CA SER A 188 7.56 -7.64 12.17
C SER A 188 7.92 -7.30 10.72
N ALA A 189 7.26 -6.33 10.10
CA ALA A 189 7.52 -5.93 8.73
C ALA A 189 8.93 -5.32 8.60
N GLY A 190 9.66 -5.79 7.61
CA GLY A 190 11.04 -5.36 7.32
C GLY A 190 11.14 -4.24 6.29
N ASP A 191 10.10 -4.06 5.46
CA ASP A 191 10.06 -3.10 4.35
C ASP A 191 8.72 -2.35 4.35
N SER A 192 8.73 -1.11 3.84
CA SER A 192 7.55 -0.26 3.72
C SER A 192 6.50 -0.82 2.75
N ALA A 193 6.91 -1.54 1.72
CA ALA A 193 6.02 -2.23 0.79
C ALA A 193 5.31 -3.40 1.45
N ASP A 194 6.02 -4.21 2.25
CA ASP A 194 5.47 -5.31 3.05
C ASP A 194 4.42 -4.80 4.04
N VAL A 195 4.68 -3.65 4.70
CA VAL A 195 3.73 -3.00 5.62
C VAL A 195 2.41 -2.74 4.91
N ALA A 196 2.46 -2.19 3.69
CA ALA A 196 1.26 -1.82 2.97
C ALA A 196 0.48 -3.05 2.47
N GLU A 197 1.16 -4.07 1.95
CA GLU A 197 0.53 -5.27 1.40
C GLU A 197 -0.21 -6.07 2.48
N HIS A 198 0.38 -6.24 3.64
CA HIS A 198 -0.21 -7.00 4.74
C HIS A 198 -1.27 -6.21 5.51
N LEU A 199 -1.13 -4.88 5.63
CA LEU A 199 -2.01 -4.04 6.42
C LEU A 199 -3.32 -3.70 5.72
N LEU A 200 -3.29 -3.33 4.42
CA LEU A 200 -4.47 -2.80 3.72
C LEU A 200 -5.68 -3.73 3.74
N PRO A 201 -5.56 -5.08 3.66
CA PRO A 201 -6.67 -6.00 3.85
C PRO A 201 -7.33 -5.87 5.21
N HIS A 202 -6.52 -5.67 6.27
CA HIS A 202 -7.01 -5.54 7.65
C HIS A 202 -7.67 -4.19 7.89
N VAL A 203 -7.15 -3.12 7.27
CA VAL A 203 -7.81 -1.80 7.26
C VAL A 203 -9.20 -1.90 6.62
N CYS A 204 -9.30 -2.54 5.47
CA CYS A 204 -10.59 -2.77 4.81
C CYS A 204 -11.55 -3.57 5.70
N ALA A 205 -11.06 -4.63 6.35
CA ALA A 205 -11.87 -5.45 7.23
C ALA A 205 -12.36 -4.67 8.46
N LEU A 206 -11.50 -3.85 9.06
CA LEU A 206 -11.79 -3.09 10.29
C LEU A 206 -12.84 -2.00 10.06
N VAL A 207 -12.69 -1.22 9.00
CA VAL A 207 -13.60 -0.10 8.72
C VAL A 207 -14.73 -0.46 7.76
N GLY A 208 -14.78 -1.71 7.29
CA GLY A 208 -15.76 -2.16 6.31
C GLY A 208 -15.62 -1.45 4.96
N ALA A 209 -14.39 -1.10 4.59
CA ALA A 209 -14.07 -0.50 3.31
C ALA A 209 -13.99 -1.58 2.22
N SER A 210 -14.32 -1.22 0.97
CA SER A 210 -14.17 -2.10 -0.19
C SER A 210 -12.78 -2.03 -0.81
N GLU A 211 -12.11 -0.91 -0.63
CA GLU A 211 -10.77 -0.63 -1.16
C GLU A 211 -10.00 0.23 -0.16
N ALA A 212 -8.68 0.05 -0.12
CA ALA A 212 -7.77 0.91 0.63
C ALA A 212 -6.50 1.18 -0.19
N ALA A 213 -5.88 2.33 0.03
CA ALA A 213 -4.62 2.70 -0.58
C ALA A 213 -3.75 3.48 0.40
N LEU A 214 -2.45 3.26 0.32
CA LEU A 214 -1.43 4.07 0.97
C LEU A 214 -0.88 5.06 -0.06
N LEU A 215 -0.92 6.32 0.25
CA LEU A 215 -0.46 7.41 -0.61
C LEU A 215 0.82 8.01 -0.03
N ALA A 216 1.80 8.28 -0.88
CA ALA A 216 2.98 9.07 -0.51
C ALA A 216 2.64 10.57 -0.41
N SER A 217 3.62 11.37 0.02
CA SER A 217 3.48 12.82 0.20
C SER A 217 3.11 13.59 -1.06
N ASP A 218 3.56 13.10 -2.20
CA ASP A 218 3.30 13.66 -3.52
C ASP A 218 1.95 13.20 -4.10
N GLY A 219 1.19 12.35 -3.35
CA GLY A 219 -0.08 11.78 -3.77
C GLY A 219 0.06 10.51 -4.63
N THR A 220 1.27 10.03 -4.87
CA THR A 220 1.47 8.75 -5.58
C THR A 220 1.00 7.58 -4.75
N VAL A 221 0.44 6.55 -5.40
CA VAL A 221 -0.03 5.34 -4.74
C VAL A 221 1.17 4.42 -4.47
N VAL A 222 1.53 4.26 -3.20
CA VAL A 222 2.58 3.33 -2.75
C VAL A 222 2.08 1.89 -2.82
N ALA A 223 0.88 1.66 -2.31
CA ALA A 223 0.23 0.35 -2.36
C ALA A 223 -1.28 0.47 -2.33
N ARG A 224 -2.00 -0.54 -2.84
CA ARG A 224 -3.47 -0.59 -2.85
C ARG A 224 -4.00 -2.00 -2.62
N TYR A 225 -5.20 -2.07 -2.07
CA TYR A 225 -5.93 -3.32 -1.89
C TYR A 225 -7.38 -3.15 -2.38
N PRO A 226 -7.96 -4.13 -3.12
CA PRO A 226 -7.32 -5.36 -3.60
C PRO A 226 -6.41 -5.13 -4.82
N LEU A 227 -5.35 -5.94 -4.91
CA LEU A 227 -4.31 -5.84 -5.95
C LEU A 227 -4.82 -6.04 -7.39
N TRP A 228 -5.93 -6.81 -7.57
CA TRP A 228 -6.48 -7.20 -8.88
C TRP A 228 -7.33 -6.12 -9.57
N LEU A 229 -7.47 -4.94 -8.98
CA LEU A 229 -8.09 -3.78 -9.64
C LEU A 229 -7.14 -3.09 -10.63
N GLU A 230 -6.33 -3.86 -11.36
CA GLU A 230 -5.57 -3.38 -12.52
C GLU A 230 -6.54 -2.94 -13.63
N GLY A 231 -6.89 -1.69 -13.65
CA GLY A 231 -7.84 -1.09 -14.61
C GLY A 231 -8.89 -0.19 -13.98
N GLY A 232 -8.94 -0.11 -12.65
CA GLY A 232 -9.64 0.97 -11.94
C GLY A 232 -8.92 2.28 -12.25
N ARG A 233 -9.66 3.26 -12.74
CA ARG A 233 -9.16 4.59 -13.11
C ARG A 233 -8.21 5.10 -12.04
N PRO A 234 -6.93 5.38 -12.37
CA PRO A 234 -5.99 6.01 -11.44
C PRO A 234 -6.50 7.34 -10.92
N ASP A 235 -7.34 8.00 -11.67
CA ASP A 235 -7.97 9.30 -11.43
C ASP A 235 -8.80 9.38 -10.13
N LEU A 236 -9.15 8.25 -9.48
CA LEU A 236 -9.90 8.28 -8.21
C LEU A 236 -9.02 8.56 -6.99
N TRP A 237 -7.70 8.35 -7.11
CA TRP A 237 -6.72 8.56 -6.05
C TRP A 237 -5.80 9.77 -6.34
N GLU A 238 -5.78 10.26 -7.60
CA GLU A 238 -4.98 11.41 -8.04
C GLU A 238 -5.57 12.79 -7.67
N THR A 239 -6.70 12.83 -6.98
CA THR A 239 -7.29 14.11 -6.57
C THR A 239 -6.69 14.58 -5.26
N ASP A 240 -6.09 15.77 -5.33
CA ASP A 240 -5.65 16.70 -4.29
C ASP A 240 -5.88 16.20 -2.84
N PRO A 241 -4.80 15.90 -2.07
CA PRO A 241 -4.90 15.48 -0.67
C PRO A 241 -5.59 16.51 0.24
N GLY A 242 -5.87 17.72 -0.25
CA GLY A 242 -6.62 18.78 0.42
C GLY A 242 -8.09 18.86 0.04
N ALA A 243 -8.49 18.22 -1.05
CA ALA A 243 -9.86 18.29 -1.58
C ALA A 243 -10.68 17.08 -1.14
N HIS A 244 -11.19 17.15 0.07
CA HIS A 244 -12.48 16.63 0.49
C HIS A 244 -12.74 15.12 0.42
N ALA A 245 -13.18 14.61 1.55
CA ALA A 245 -14.16 13.53 1.66
C ALA A 245 -15.21 13.62 0.54
N GLY A 246 -14.89 13.08 -0.63
CA GLY A 246 -15.92 12.74 -1.61
C GLY A 246 -16.90 11.82 -0.88
N ARG A 247 -18.17 11.81 -1.27
CA ARG A 247 -19.22 11.05 -0.56
C ARG A 247 -18.89 9.56 -0.35
N ASP A 248 -17.86 9.03 -0.98
CA ASP A 248 -17.51 7.61 -1.02
C ASP A 248 -16.05 7.32 -0.61
N HIS A 249 -15.23 8.33 -0.22
CA HIS A 249 -13.83 8.16 0.16
C HIS A 249 -13.50 8.94 1.43
N ILE A 250 -12.69 8.37 2.30
CA ILE A 250 -12.09 9.04 3.47
C ILE A 250 -10.58 8.92 3.32
N THR A 251 -9.88 10.04 3.46
CA THR A 251 -8.43 10.09 3.53
C THR A 251 -8.02 10.59 4.91
N VAL A 252 -7.17 9.83 5.59
CA VAL A 252 -6.61 10.19 6.89
C VAL A 252 -5.11 10.37 6.70
N ARG A 253 -4.59 11.54 7.08
CA ARG A 253 -3.15 11.83 7.06
C ARG A 253 -2.52 11.29 8.34
N THR A 254 -1.31 10.75 8.21
CA THR A 254 -0.52 10.38 9.39
C THR A 254 -0.02 11.66 10.08
N PRO A 255 -0.14 11.80 11.41
CA PRO A 255 0.24 13.01 12.13
C PRO A 255 1.75 13.24 12.23
N SER A 256 2.55 12.21 12.02
CA SER A 256 4.01 12.21 12.23
C SER A 256 4.80 13.11 11.26
N GLY A 257 4.15 13.93 10.44
CA GLY A 257 4.85 14.72 9.42
C GLY A 257 5.48 13.88 8.30
N ALA A 258 5.50 12.57 8.46
CA ALA A 258 5.74 11.63 7.38
C ALA A 258 4.59 11.78 6.38
N SER A 259 4.95 12.04 5.20
CA SER A 259 4.13 12.55 4.12
C SER A 259 3.09 11.55 3.58
N ASN A 260 2.80 10.46 4.30
CA ASN A 260 1.92 9.39 3.85
C ASN A 260 0.48 9.58 4.31
N ALA A 261 -0.48 9.19 3.50
CA ALA A 261 -1.90 9.22 3.83
C ALA A 261 -2.54 7.87 3.56
N LEU A 262 -3.38 7.42 4.50
CA LEU A 262 -4.21 6.24 4.33
C LEU A 262 -5.55 6.66 3.73
N ALA A 263 -5.87 6.19 2.54
CA ALA A 263 -7.13 6.44 1.86
C ALA A 263 -7.97 5.16 1.83
N VAL A 264 -9.24 5.27 2.20
CA VAL A 264 -10.19 4.15 2.19
C VAL A 264 -11.44 4.52 1.41
N LYS A 265 -11.93 3.58 0.60
CA LYS A 265 -13.19 3.72 -0.12
C LYS A 265 -14.28 2.98 0.65
N ILE A 266 -15.25 3.75 1.10
CA ILE A 266 -16.35 3.24 1.92
C ILE A 266 -17.41 2.65 1.02
N SER A 267 -17.89 1.45 1.36
CA SER A 267 -19.08 0.88 0.72
C SER A 267 -20.28 1.81 0.89
N PRO A 268 -21.08 2.09 -0.15
CA PRO A 268 -22.32 2.86 -0.04
C PRO A 268 -23.31 2.24 0.96
N PHE A 269 -23.13 0.99 1.35
CA PHE A 269 -23.90 0.32 2.39
C PHE A 269 -23.41 0.61 3.82
N MET A 270 -22.22 1.25 3.96
CA MET A 270 -21.59 1.59 5.24
C MET A 270 -21.61 3.11 5.51
N ARG A 271 -22.50 3.86 4.90
CA ARG A 271 -22.56 5.34 4.93
C ARG A 271 -22.65 6.01 6.31
N TYR A 272 -22.74 5.24 7.36
CA TYR A 272 -22.79 5.77 8.73
C TYR A 272 -21.48 5.44 9.46
N PHE A 273 -20.41 6.18 9.12
CA PHE A 273 -19.22 6.24 9.95
C PHE A 273 -19.55 7.10 11.17
N GLY A 274 -19.48 6.48 12.34
CA GLY A 274 -19.51 7.20 13.60
C GLY A 274 -18.12 7.73 13.98
N THR A 275 -18.08 8.56 15.00
CA THR A 275 -16.81 9.07 15.57
C THR A 275 -15.87 7.95 16.02
N GLU A 276 -16.41 6.79 16.39
CA GLU A 276 -15.63 5.62 16.83
C GLU A 276 -14.82 4.99 15.68
N GLU A 277 -15.43 4.83 14.49
CA GLU A 277 -14.76 4.26 13.33
C GLU A 277 -13.71 5.20 12.77
N LEU A 278 -13.99 6.49 12.74
CA LEU A 278 -13.01 7.51 12.37
C LEU A 278 -11.82 7.48 13.34
N GLY A 279 -12.07 7.39 14.66
CA GLY A 279 -11.02 7.27 15.65
C GLY A 279 -10.16 6.01 15.51
N LYS A 280 -10.75 4.86 15.13
CA LYS A 280 -10.00 3.64 14.82
C LYS A 280 -9.16 3.80 13.54
N LEU A 281 -9.68 4.49 12.54
CA LEU A 281 -8.96 4.76 11.30
C LEU A 281 -7.78 5.72 11.55
N ASP A 282 -7.98 6.76 12.36
CA ASP A 282 -6.92 7.67 12.80
C ASP A 282 -5.81 6.90 13.53
N GLN A 283 -6.16 6.07 14.51
CA GLN A 283 -5.19 5.24 15.23
C GLN A 283 -4.40 4.30 14.31
N LEU A 284 -5.07 3.69 13.31
CA LEU A 284 -4.39 2.86 12.33
C LEU A 284 -3.44 3.68 11.46
N ALA A 285 -3.86 4.84 10.98
CA ALA A 285 -3.03 5.72 10.18
C ALA A 285 -1.76 6.13 10.95
N ASP A 286 -1.90 6.46 12.24
CA ASP A 286 -0.78 6.77 13.14
C ASP A 286 0.21 5.60 13.24
N MET A 287 -0.32 4.40 13.46
CA MET A 287 0.51 3.19 13.57
C MET A 287 1.22 2.85 12.27
N VAL A 288 0.56 3.02 11.13
CA VAL A 288 1.17 2.84 9.80
C VAL A 288 2.29 3.84 9.58
N GLY A 289 2.04 5.12 9.87
CA GLY A 289 3.04 6.18 9.76
C GLY A 289 4.29 5.86 10.59
N LEU A 290 4.10 5.46 11.84
CA LEU A 290 5.20 5.08 12.74
C LEU A 290 5.96 3.83 12.25
N ALA A 291 5.26 2.83 11.71
CA ALA A 291 5.90 1.62 11.17
C ALA A 291 6.76 1.94 9.94
N ILE A 292 6.28 2.79 9.03
CA ILE A 292 7.03 3.22 7.84
C ILE A 292 8.25 4.02 8.28
N GLU A 293 8.09 5.00 9.16
CA GLU A 293 9.21 5.81 9.69
C GLU A 293 10.30 4.92 10.33
N ARG A 294 9.88 3.89 11.06
CA ARG A 294 10.81 2.91 11.64
C ARG A 294 11.56 2.13 10.57
N CYS A 295 10.88 1.66 9.51
CA CYS A 295 11.52 0.96 8.40
C CYS A 295 12.53 1.87 7.69
N GLU A 296 12.15 3.09 7.35
CA GLU A 296 13.03 4.08 6.72
C GLU A 296 14.26 4.39 7.59
N MET A 297 14.06 4.56 8.90
CA MET A 297 15.17 4.74 9.84
C MET A 297 16.09 3.52 9.90
N ALA A 298 15.52 2.31 9.90
CA ALA A 298 16.31 1.08 9.92
C ALA A 298 17.12 0.93 8.64
N GLU A 299 16.55 1.22 7.48
CA GLU A 299 17.26 1.22 6.20
C GLU A 299 18.38 2.27 6.17
N GLN A 300 18.08 3.50 6.65
CA GLN A 300 19.10 4.55 6.77
C GLN A 300 20.24 4.14 7.70
N LEU A 301 19.94 3.57 8.85
CA LEU A 301 20.96 3.08 9.79
C LEU A 301 21.78 1.94 9.19
N ALA A 302 21.14 1.00 8.49
CA ALA A 302 21.83 -0.08 7.79
C ALA A 302 22.74 0.47 6.69
N PHE A 303 22.26 1.45 5.92
CA PHE A 303 23.07 2.13 4.91
C PHE A 303 24.26 2.86 5.54
N GLN A 304 24.05 3.65 6.59
CA GLN A 304 25.12 4.36 7.30
C GLN A 304 26.13 3.41 7.96
N ALA A 305 25.69 2.24 8.43
CA ALA A 305 26.59 1.24 9.00
C ALA A 305 27.54 0.62 7.97
N LEU A 306 27.15 0.61 6.69
CA LEU A 306 27.88 -0.06 5.60
C LEU A 306 28.50 0.90 4.57
N HIS A 307 28.15 2.19 4.60
CA HIS A 307 28.62 3.19 3.65
C HIS A 307 29.31 4.37 4.34
N ASP A 308 30.20 5.05 3.62
CA ASP A 308 30.83 6.30 4.06
C ASP A 308 29.84 7.47 3.93
N GLY A 309 29.58 8.18 5.02
CA GLY A 309 28.55 9.20 5.09
C GLY A 309 28.83 10.44 4.21
N LEU A 310 30.05 10.68 3.77
CA LEU A 310 30.41 11.79 2.89
C LEU A 310 30.26 11.43 1.42
N THR A 311 30.81 10.29 1.02
CA THR A 311 30.94 9.90 -0.40
C THR A 311 29.89 8.91 -0.89
N GLY A 312 29.16 8.28 0.03
CA GLY A 312 28.19 7.22 -0.29
C GLY A 312 28.83 5.90 -0.75
N LEU A 313 30.16 5.82 -0.85
CA LEU A 313 30.87 4.58 -1.17
C LEU A 313 30.74 3.57 -0.04
N ALA A 314 31.05 2.29 -0.33
CA ALA A 314 31.19 1.29 0.72
C ALA A 314 32.19 1.79 1.78
N ASN A 315 31.89 1.52 3.05
CA ASN A 315 32.87 1.73 4.11
C ASN A 315 33.79 0.51 4.27
N ARG A 316 34.71 0.59 5.22
CA ARG A 316 35.66 -0.51 5.49
C ARG A 316 34.97 -1.83 5.82
N ALA A 317 33.82 -1.78 6.54
CA ALA A 317 33.11 -3.00 6.94
C ALA A 317 32.53 -3.73 5.74
N LEU A 318 31.77 -3.02 4.90
CA LEU A 318 31.18 -3.58 3.68
C LEU A 318 32.25 -4.05 2.70
N PHE A 319 33.33 -3.29 2.55
CA PHE A 319 34.42 -3.67 1.67
C PHE A 319 35.08 -5.02 2.10
N MET A 320 35.30 -5.18 3.39
CA MET A 320 35.92 -6.43 3.94
C MET A 320 35.00 -7.63 3.71
N GLU A 321 33.71 -7.48 3.94
CA GLU A 321 32.70 -8.51 3.70
C GLU A 321 32.67 -8.93 2.23
N ARG A 322 32.60 -7.97 1.32
CA ARG A 322 32.56 -8.22 -0.13
C ARG A 322 33.90 -8.83 -0.65
N LEU A 323 35.00 -8.39 -0.09
CA LEU A 323 36.31 -8.94 -0.46
C LEU A 323 36.45 -10.41 -0.01
N GLU A 324 35.95 -10.76 1.17
CA GLU A 324 35.92 -12.14 1.66
C GLU A 324 35.03 -13.03 0.78
N GLU A 325 33.84 -12.52 0.39
CA GLU A 325 32.95 -13.19 -0.53
C GLU A 325 33.65 -13.43 -1.90
N ALA A 326 34.26 -12.39 -2.48
CA ALA A 326 34.99 -12.50 -3.75
C ALA A 326 36.12 -13.51 -3.70
N LEU A 327 36.91 -13.51 -2.62
CA LEU A 327 37.99 -14.48 -2.42
C LEU A 327 37.51 -15.94 -2.39
N SER A 328 36.33 -16.17 -1.81
CA SER A 328 35.70 -17.51 -1.79
C SER A 328 35.41 -18.06 -3.20
N HIS A 329 35.30 -17.18 -4.19
CA HIS A 329 35.00 -17.52 -5.59
C HIS A 329 36.26 -17.67 -6.49
N VAL A 330 37.37 -17.05 -6.12
CA VAL A 330 38.66 -17.07 -6.91
C VAL A 330 39.08 -18.48 -7.30
N GLY A 331 39.08 -19.44 -6.37
CA GLY A 331 39.48 -20.82 -6.64
C GLY A 331 38.56 -21.60 -7.60
N ARG A 332 37.31 -21.14 -7.77
CA ARG A 332 36.28 -21.82 -8.60
C ARG A 332 36.24 -21.34 -10.04
N ARG A 333 36.58 -20.06 -10.33
CA ARG A 333 36.40 -19.42 -11.63
C ARG A 333 37.64 -19.26 -12.49
N ARG A 334 38.83 -19.70 -12.02
CA ARG A 334 40.14 -19.44 -12.64
C ARG A 334 40.45 -17.95 -12.88
N ALA A 335 39.76 -17.07 -12.18
CA ALA A 335 40.00 -15.63 -12.18
C ALA A 335 40.94 -15.26 -11.04
N SER A 336 41.71 -14.20 -11.21
CA SER A 336 42.51 -13.57 -10.17
C SER A 336 41.74 -12.38 -9.59
N LEU A 337 42.04 -12.01 -8.36
CA LEU A 337 41.46 -10.85 -7.72
C LEU A 337 42.52 -9.77 -7.55
N ALA A 338 42.29 -8.59 -8.07
CA ALA A 338 43.14 -7.41 -7.85
C ALA A 338 42.57 -6.57 -6.72
N VAL A 339 43.40 -6.17 -5.78
CA VAL A 339 43.04 -5.22 -4.71
C VAL A 339 43.94 -4.00 -4.84
N LEU A 340 43.33 -2.83 -4.89
CA LEU A 340 43.96 -1.53 -5.05
C LEU A 340 43.83 -0.72 -3.77
N PHE A 341 44.94 -0.14 -3.28
CA PHE A 341 44.91 0.90 -2.25
C PHE A 341 45.31 2.22 -2.87
N ILE A 342 44.50 3.22 -2.73
CA ILE A 342 44.55 4.51 -3.45
C ILE A 342 44.57 5.65 -2.40
N ASP A 343 45.56 6.54 -2.50
CA ASP A 343 45.69 7.70 -1.62
C ASP A 343 45.88 8.96 -2.46
N LEU A 344 45.10 10.01 -2.15
CA LEU A 344 45.15 11.29 -2.88
C LEU A 344 46.40 12.08 -2.44
N ASP A 345 47.30 12.30 -3.36
CA ASP A 345 48.54 13.01 -3.05
C ASP A 345 48.29 14.45 -2.60
N ARG A 346 48.88 14.80 -1.45
CA ARG A 346 48.82 16.17 -0.90
C ARG A 346 47.40 16.69 -0.59
N PHE A 347 46.45 15.83 -0.33
CA PHE A 347 45.08 16.20 0.01
C PHE A 347 45.01 17.23 1.17
N LYS A 348 45.90 17.07 2.18
CA LYS A 348 45.99 18.01 3.29
C LYS A 348 46.21 19.46 2.83
N LEU A 349 47.01 19.69 1.76
CA LEU A 349 47.24 21.04 1.25
C LEU A 349 45.98 21.70 0.65
N VAL A 350 45.05 20.88 0.16
CA VAL A 350 43.75 21.37 -0.34
C VAL A 350 42.92 21.86 0.84
N ASN A 351 42.83 21.10 1.91
CA ASN A 351 42.12 21.46 3.13
C ASN A 351 42.73 22.71 3.80
N ASP A 352 44.09 22.78 3.85
CA ASP A 352 44.79 23.90 4.50
C ASP A 352 44.65 25.21 3.71
N ARG A 353 44.38 25.16 2.39
CA ARG A 353 44.31 26.36 1.52
C ARG A 353 42.91 26.83 1.19
N ALA A 354 41.92 25.93 1.14
CA ALA A 354 40.58 26.26 0.66
C ALA A 354 39.61 26.16 1.84
N ASP A 355 39.26 25.39 2.51
CA ASP A 355 38.49 25.07 3.72
C ASP A 355 38.06 23.57 3.70
N HIS A 356 37.48 23.11 4.76
CA HIS A 356 37.01 21.71 4.85
C HIS A 356 35.92 21.40 3.83
N THR A 357 35.11 22.39 3.45
CA THR A 357 34.04 22.22 2.45
C THR A 357 34.60 21.91 1.06
N ALA A 358 35.71 22.50 0.69
CA ALA A 358 36.40 22.21 -0.57
C ALA A 358 37.04 20.81 -0.57
N GLY A 359 37.57 20.37 0.57
CA GLY A 359 38.05 19.01 0.74
C GLY A 359 36.96 17.98 0.60
N ASP A 360 35.79 18.21 1.21
CA ASP A 360 34.63 17.35 1.09
C ASP A 360 34.12 17.28 -0.36
N GLN A 361 34.06 18.40 -1.07
CA GLN A 361 33.71 18.42 -2.50
C GLN A 361 34.71 17.64 -3.34
N LEU A 362 36.01 17.78 -3.05
CA LEU A 362 37.07 16.99 -3.72
C LEU A 362 36.88 15.50 -3.50
N LEU A 363 36.64 15.05 -2.27
CA LEU A 363 36.44 13.63 -1.96
C LEU A 363 35.20 13.07 -2.68
N ASN A 364 34.11 13.82 -2.73
CA ASN A 364 32.92 13.43 -3.48
C ASN A 364 33.19 13.31 -4.99
N GLU A 365 33.93 14.26 -5.56
CA GLU A 365 34.31 14.21 -6.98
C GLU A 365 35.22 13.01 -7.27
N MET A 366 36.21 12.73 -6.39
CA MET A 366 37.08 11.58 -6.54
C MET A 366 36.30 10.24 -6.45
N ALA A 367 35.34 10.17 -5.53
CA ALA A 367 34.42 9.03 -5.41
C ALA A 367 33.62 8.80 -6.70
N ASN A 368 33.04 9.86 -7.26
CA ASN A 368 32.28 9.80 -8.51
C ASN A 368 33.16 9.33 -9.68
N ARG A 369 34.40 9.85 -9.77
CA ARG A 369 35.35 9.42 -10.79
C ARG A 369 35.71 7.94 -10.65
N LEU A 370 35.99 7.47 -9.44
CA LEU A 370 36.29 6.07 -9.16
C LEU A 370 35.14 5.18 -9.61
N MET A 371 33.91 5.51 -9.22
CA MET A 371 32.73 4.77 -9.64
C MET A 371 32.52 4.75 -11.16
N ALA A 372 32.79 5.86 -11.84
CA ALA A 372 32.66 5.93 -13.30
C ALA A 372 33.74 5.11 -14.05
N MET A 373 34.87 4.83 -13.42
CA MET A 373 35.99 4.08 -14.01
C MET A 373 35.99 2.59 -13.64
N THR A 374 35.12 2.17 -12.73
CA THR A 374 34.96 0.77 -12.31
C THR A 374 33.71 0.16 -12.96
N ARG A 375 33.68 -1.17 -13.07
CA ARG A 375 32.51 -1.90 -13.56
C ARG A 375 31.51 -2.10 -12.43
N GLY A 376 30.24 -2.37 -12.74
CA GLY A 376 29.21 -2.58 -11.72
C GLY A 376 29.42 -3.77 -10.78
N VAL A 377 30.36 -4.68 -11.12
CA VAL A 377 30.75 -5.82 -10.27
C VAL A 377 32.00 -5.52 -9.42
N ASP A 378 32.71 -4.42 -9.72
CA ASP A 378 33.87 -3.97 -8.95
C ASP A 378 33.38 -3.24 -7.70
N VAL A 379 34.08 -3.36 -6.59
CA VAL A 379 33.74 -2.69 -5.34
C VAL A 379 34.75 -1.58 -5.07
N VAL A 380 34.24 -0.38 -4.80
CA VAL A 380 35.01 0.80 -4.39
C VAL A 380 34.55 1.22 -3.01
N ALA A 381 35.49 1.51 -2.14
CA ALA A 381 35.23 1.95 -0.78
C ALA A 381 36.12 3.13 -0.38
N ARG A 382 35.69 3.89 0.63
CA ARG A 382 36.51 4.88 1.32
C ARG A 382 36.78 4.41 2.72
N PHE A 383 38.08 4.33 3.08
CA PHE A 383 38.50 3.85 4.41
C PHE A 383 38.60 4.98 5.45
N GLY A 384 38.76 6.21 4.99
CA GLY A 384 38.78 7.42 5.80
C GLY A 384 39.76 8.43 5.23
N GLY A 385 39.60 9.70 5.60
CA GLY A 385 40.49 10.76 5.08
C GLY A 385 40.54 10.80 3.55
N ASP A 386 41.69 10.66 2.99
CA ASP A 386 42.02 10.61 1.56
C ASP A 386 42.27 9.20 1.00
N GLU A 387 41.97 8.15 1.77
CA GLU A 387 42.22 6.76 1.43
C GLU A 387 40.99 6.10 0.80
N PHE A 388 41.17 5.61 -0.42
CA PHE A 388 40.18 4.79 -1.13
C PHE A 388 40.76 3.40 -1.40
N VAL A 389 39.88 2.41 -1.49
CA VAL A 389 40.25 1.05 -1.84
C VAL A 389 39.29 0.52 -2.90
N ALA A 390 39.80 -0.34 -3.76
CA ALA A 390 38.96 -1.01 -4.75
C ALA A 390 39.41 -2.46 -4.92
N PHE A 391 38.48 -3.33 -5.31
CA PHE A 391 38.85 -4.64 -5.85
C PHE A 391 38.04 -4.98 -7.09
N ALA A 392 38.63 -5.80 -7.95
CA ALA A 392 38.02 -6.29 -9.17
C ALA A 392 38.52 -7.70 -9.52
N GLU A 393 37.67 -8.49 -10.19
CA GLU A 393 38.12 -9.73 -10.84
C GLU A 393 38.90 -9.38 -12.11
N VAL A 394 40.08 -9.99 -12.29
CA VAL A 394 40.99 -9.80 -13.42
C VAL A 394 41.45 -11.16 -13.95
N GLU A 395 41.79 -11.23 -15.23
CA GLU A 395 42.34 -12.46 -15.82
C GLU A 395 43.87 -12.52 -15.59
N HIS A 396 44.55 -11.38 -15.77
CA HIS A 396 45.99 -11.28 -15.67
C HIS A 396 46.43 -10.10 -14.79
N GLU A 397 47.65 -10.14 -14.32
CA GLU A 397 48.27 -9.06 -13.54
C GLU A 397 48.36 -7.74 -14.34
N GLU A 398 48.53 -7.86 -15.68
CA GLU A 398 48.55 -6.72 -16.58
C GLU A 398 47.22 -5.97 -16.61
N ASP A 399 46.10 -6.69 -16.56
CA ASP A 399 44.77 -6.09 -16.50
C ASP A 399 44.59 -5.25 -15.23
N ALA A 400 45.12 -5.74 -14.12
CA ALA A 400 45.11 -5.00 -12.85
C ALA A 400 45.94 -3.72 -12.93
N ARG A 401 47.12 -3.80 -13.58
CA ARG A 401 47.98 -2.64 -13.80
C ARG A 401 47.30 -1.61 -14.70
N ASP A 402 46.73 -2.05 -15.80
CA ASP A 402 46.00 -1.16 -16.74
C ASP A 402 44.80 -0.49 -16.09
N MET A 403 44.07 -1.22 -15.28
CA MET A 403 42.98 -0.67 -14.47
C MET A 403 43.47 0.42 -13.51
N ALA A 404 44.53 0.14 -12.76
CA ALA A 404 45.11 1.09 -11.81
C ALA A 404 45.65 2.35 -12.52
N GLU A 405 46.31 2.21 -13.67
CA GLU A 405 46.82 3.33 -14.48
C GLU A 405 45.67 4.17 -15.07
N ARG A 406 44.57 3.53 -15.50
CA ARG A 406 43.36 4.22 -15.93
C ARG A 406 42.76 5.03 -14.80
N ILE A 407 42.66 4.46 -13.59
CA ILE A 407 42.18 5.14 -12.38
C ILE A 407 43.11 6.32 -12.07
N ARG A 408 44.42 6.11 -11.99
CA ARG A 408 45.38 7.19 -11.70
C ARG A 408 45.25 8.37 -12.64
N LYS A 409 45.18 8.12 -13.96
CA LYS A 409 45.01 9.17 -14.98
C LYS A 409 43.66 9.88 -14.87
N GLY A 410 42.60 9.13 -14.59
CA GLY A 410 41.25 9.71 -14.42
C GLY A 410 41.13 10.60 -13.18
N LEU A 411 41.75 10.17 -12.08
CA LEU A 411 41.78 11.00 -10.86
C LEU A 411 42.58 12.30 -11.07
N ALA A 412 43.69 12.25 -11.83
CA ALA A 412 44.53 13.39 -12.14
C ALA A 412 43.90 14.36 -13.17
N ALA A 413 42.71 14.08 -13.73
CA ALA A 413 42.04 15.00 -14.61
C ALA A 413 41.70 16.33 -13.90
N PRO A 414 41.86 17.50 -14.53
CA PRO A 414 41.56 18.78 -13.93
C PRO A 414 40.11 18.87 -13.41
N LEU A 415 39.90 19.51 -12.29
CA LEU A 415 38.60 19.76 -11.70
C LEU A 415 38.48 21.20 -11.21
N SER A 416 37.26 21.71 -11.05
CA SER A 416 37.02 23.05 -10.54
C SER A 416 36.17 22.96 -9.26
N ILE A 417 36.72 23.44 -8.15
CA ILE A 417 36.06 23.51 -6.85
C ILE A 417 36.05 24.96 -6.39
N GLY A 418 34.88 25.53 -6.12
CA GLY A 418 34.77 26.93 -5.68
C GLY A 418 35.33 27.93 -6.66
N GLY A 419 35.42 27.61 -7.97
CA GLY A 419 36.01 28.45 -9.01
C GLY A 419 37.55 28.35 -9.11
N VAL A 420 38.18 27.46 -8.32
CA VAL A 420 39.62 27.18 -8.39
C VAL A 420 39.86 25.91 -9.19
N HIS A 421 40.74 25.98 -10.18
CA HIS A 421 41.17 24.83 -10.95
C HIS A 421 42.24 24.04 -10.19
N LEU A 422 42.01 22.77 -9.95
CA LEU A 422 42.90 21.89 -9.20
C LEU A 422 43.23 20.65 -10.05
N VAL A 423 44.44 20.14 -9.84
CA VAL A 423 44.87 18.81 -10.30
C VAL A 423 45.37 18.06 -9.07
N VAL A 424 44.71 16.97 -8.72
CA VAL A 424 45.07 16.13 -7.61
C VAL A 424 45.48 14.75 -8.15
N THR A 425 46.70 14.35 -7.86
CA THR A 425 47.22 13.04 -8.26
C THR A 425 46.94 11.99 -7.19
N ALA A 426 47.15 10.72 -7.50
CA ALA A 426 47.00 9.63 -6.56
C ALA A 426 48.20 8.65 -6.62
N SER A 427 48.61 8.18 -5.47
CA SER A 427 49.53 7.07 -5.32
C SER A 427 48.76 5.77 -5.14
N ILE A 428 48.97 4.76 -5.99
CA ILE A 428 48.19 3.53 -6.03
C ILE A 428 49.09 2.32 -5.82
N GLY A 429 48.76 1.50 -4.81
CA GLY A 429 49.32 0.18 -4.62
C GLY A 429 48.39 -0.91 -5.09
N VAL A 430 48.88 -1.91 -5.77
CA VAL A 430 48.11 -3.01 -6.33
C VAL A 430 48.66 -4.33 -5.86
N VAL A 431 47.80 -5.25 -5.46
CA VAL A 431 48.13 -6.66 -5.20
C VAL A 431 47.18 -7.54 -6.02
N VAL A 432 47.70 -8.58 -6.62
CA VAL A 432 46.90 -9.58 -7.35
C VAL A 432 47.08 -10.93 -6.70
N THR A 433 46.02 -11.67 -6.52
CA THR A 433 46.02 -13.03 -5.98
C THR A 433 45.09 -13.96 -6.77
N SER A 434 45.57 -15.18 -6.97
CA SER A 434 44.77 -16.34 -7.40
C SER A 434 44.66 -17.40 -6.31
N ASP A 435 45.22 -17.12 -5.13
CA ASP A 435 45.30 -18.06 -4.01
C ASP A 435 44.05 -17.89 -3.13
N PRO A 436 43.15 -18.90 -3.04
CA PRO A 436 41.98 -18.85 -2.20
C PRO A 436 42.30 -18.85 -0.70
N ALA A 437 43.54 -19.16 -0.31
CA ALA A 437 43.99 -19.06 1.08
C ALA A 437 44.41 -17.63 1.48
N SER A 438 44.40 -16.67 0.55
CA SER A 438 44.67 -15.27 0.85
C SER A 438 43.58 -14.71 1.79
N THR A 439 43.99 -13.83 2.69
CA THR A 439 43.06 -13.18 3.61
C THR A 439 42.84 -11.72 3.21
N PRO A 440 41.61 -11.17 3.38
CA PRO A 440 41.31 -9.77 3.09
C PRO A 440 42.31 -8.81 3.75
N ALA A 441 42.59 -9.01 5.03
CA ALA A 441 43.53 -8.18 5.79
C ALA A 441 44.97 -8.28 5.27
N GLY A 442 45.36 -9.45 4.79
CA GLY A 442 46.70 -9.67 4.19
C GLY A 442 46.83 -8.90 2.87
N LEU A 443 45.83 -8.99 2.01
CA LEU A 443 45.81 -8.29 0.71
C LEU A 443 45.79 -6.76 0.87
N LEU A 444 44.97 -6.26 1.76
CA LEU A 444 44.95 -4.81 2.06
C LEU A 444 46.30 -4.30 2.57
N ARG A 445 46.92 -5.02 3.50
CA ARG A 445 48.24 -4.65 4.00
C ARG A 445 49.31 -4.66 2.89
N ASP A 446 49.27 -5.65 2.00
CA ASP A 446 50.22 -5.75 0.92
C ASP A 446 49.98 -4.64 -0.15
N ALA A 447 48.74 -4.29 -0.44
CA ALA A 447 48.38 -3.16 -1.30
C ALA A 447 48.77 -1.80 -0.66
N ASP A 448 48.54 -1.61 0.63
CA ASP A 448 48.98 -0.40 1.38
C ASP A 448 50.52 -0.25 1.35
N ASN A 449 51.26 -1.31 1.56
CA ASN A 449 52.73 -1.29 1.44
C ASN A 449 53.18 -0.83 0.05
N ALA A 450 52.52 -1.32 -1.03
CA ALA A 450 52.83 -0.92 -2.40
C ALA A 450 52.45 0.56 -2.64
N MET A 451 51.35 1.02 -2.11
CA MET A 451 50.92 2.43 -2.18
C MET A 451 51.91 3.35 -1.45
N TYR A 452 52.37 2.93 -0.28
CA TYR A 452 53.40 3.67 0.45
C TYR A 452 54.72 3.75 -0.34
N GLU A 453 55.09 2.68 -1.07
CA GLU A 453 56.24 2.69 -1.98
C GLU A 453 56.03 3.68 -3.14
N ALA A 454 54.82 3.76 -3.71
CA ALA A 454 54.44 4.76 -4.70
C ALA A 454 54.65 6.17 -4.18
N LYS A 455 54.20 6.48 -2.95
CA LYS A 455 54.42 7.77 -2.29
C LYS A 455 55.90 8.14 -2.14
N ARG A 456 56.73 7.16 -1.75
CA ARG A 456 58.16 7.40 -1.57
C ARG A 456 58.94 7.57 -2.86
N SER A 457 58.51 6.92 -3.94
CA SER A 457 59.17 6.93 -5.24
C SER A 457 58.81 8.10 -6.13
N GLY A 458 58.08 9.10 -5.59
CA GLY A 458 57.79 10.36 -6.30
C GLY A 458 56.30 10.69 -6.40
N ARG A 459 55.40 9.85 -5.88
CA ARG A 459 53.93 9.99 -6.00
C ARG A 459 53.42 9.86 -7.45
N ASP A 460 52.15 10.06 -7.67
CA ASP A 460 51.49 10.01 -9.01
C ASP A 460 51.89 8.77 -9.81
N GLN A 461 51.84 7.59 -9.20
CA GLN A 461 52.25 6.33 -9.85
C GLN A 461 51.52 5.12 -9.27
N VAL A 462 51.58 4.04 -10.03
CA VAL A 462 51.09 2.73 -9.66
C VAL A 462 52.29 1.81 -9.31
N VAL A 463 52.22 1.14 -8.17
CA VAL A 463 53.20 0.11 -7.78
C VAL A 463 52.48 -1.22 -7.56
N LEU A 464 52.95 -2.27 -8.24
CA LEU A 464 52.48 -3.62 -7.99
C LEU A 464 53.29 -4.27 -6.88
N TYR A 465 52.58 -4.86 -5.92
CA TYR A 465 53.18 -5.60 -4.85
C TYR A 465 53.85 -6.89 -5.36
N SER A 466 55.14 -7.03 -5.15
CA SER A 466 55.91 -8.21 -5.50
C SER A 466 56.51 -8.84 -4.23
N ARG A 467 56.14 -10.09 -3.91
CA ARG A 467 56.73 -10.82 -2.80
C ARG A 467 58.26 -10.95 -2.95
N THR A 468 58.74 -11.15 -4.18
CA THR A 468 60.16 -11.25 -4.50
C THR A 468 60.93 -9.97 -4.23
N ALA A 469 60.33 -8.80 -4.53
CA ALA A 469 60.92 -7.50 -4.25
C ALA A 469 61.01 -7.23 -2.73
N ARG A 470 59.96 -7.61 -1.97
CA ARG A 470 59.93 -7.49 -0.51
C ARG A 470 60.99 -8.37 0.17
N ASP A 471 61.12 -9.61 -0.27
CA ASP A 471 62.13 -10.52 0.30
C ASP A 471 63.55 -10.07 -0.05
N ALA A 472 63.74 -9.44 -1.20
CA ALA A 472 65.01 -8.79 -1.57
C ALA A 472 65.29 -7.53 -0.73
N ALA A 473 64.26 -6.70 -0.49
CA ALA A 473 64.35 -5.52 0.39
C ALA A 473 64.64 -5.92 1.85
N ASN A 474 63.88 -6.90 2.37
CA ASN A 474 64.11 -7.39 3.73
C ASN A 474 65.50 -8.00 3.92
N ARG A 475 66.05 -8.69 2.90
CA ARG A 475 67.44 -9.19 2.90
C ARG A 475 68.46 -8.06 2.86
N ARG A 476 68.17 -6.99 2.10
CA ARG A 476 69.05 -5.83 1.96
C ARG A 476 69.17 -4.98 3.22
N TRP A 477 68.09 -4.95 4.04
CA TRP A 477 68.02 -4.20 5.29
C TRP A 477 68.27 -5.04 6.54
N GLY A 478 68.71 -6.32 6.43
CA GLY A 478 69.03 -7.20 7.56
C GLY A 478 67.79 -7.57 8.42
N LEU A 479 66.57 -7.40 7.94
CA LEU A 479 65.30 -7.70 8.64
C LEU A 479 64.77 -9.11 8.36
N ALA A 480 65.59 -9.95 7.68
CA ALA A 480 65.24 -11.33 7.41
C ALA A 480 65.24 -12.14 8.74
N GLY A 481 64.00 -12.39 9.26
CA GLY A 481 63.82 -13.19 10.49
C GLY A 481 63.07 -12.53 11.63
N VAL A 482 62.66 -11.26 11.51
CA VAL A 482 61.82 -10.61 12.55
C VAL A 482 60.35 -10.87 12.25
N SER A 483 59.74 -11.77 13.02
CA SER A 483 58.26 -11.98 12.98
C SER A 483 57.53 -10.73 13.44
N PRO A 484 56.43 -10.33 12.76
CA PRO A 484 55.66 -9.10 13.07
C PRO A 484 55.15 -8.98 14.50
N SER A 485 55.16 -10.07 15.27
CA SER A 485 54.66 -10.10 16.65
C SER A 485 55.57 -9.39 17.68
N ARG A 486 56.71 -8.80 17.28
CA ARG A 486 57.62 -8.10 18.19
C ARG A 486 57.68 -6.56 18.02
N LEU A 487 56.90 -6.01 17.09
CA LEU A 487 56.87 -4.54 16.86
C LEU A 487 55.66 -3.82 17.44
N SER A 488 54.75 -4.55 18.12
CA SER A 488 53.56 -3.96 18.77
C SER A 488 53.71 -3.78 20.29
N ALA A 489 54.92 -3.87 20.83
CA ALA A 489 55.19 -3.60 22.25
C ALA A 489 56.29 -2.56 22.35
N GLY A 490 55.91 -1.30 22.18
CA GLY A 490 56.75 -0.13 22.40
C GLY A 490 55.92 1.13 22.25
#